data_53002d79fc9136f9c9c1e3d7a48f1ae7
#
_entry.id   53002d79fc9136f9c9c1e3d7a48f1ae7
#
_cell.length_a   1.000
_cell.length_b   1.000
_cell.length_c   1.000
_cell.angle_alpha   90.00
_cell.angle_beta   90.00
_cell.angle_gamma   90.00
#
_symmetry.space_group_name_H-M   'P 1'
#
loop_
_entity.id
_entity.type
_entity.pdbx_description
1 polymer ?
#
loop_
_entity_poly.entity_id
_entity_poly.type
_entity_poly.pdbx_seq_one_letter_code
_entity_poly.pdbx_strand_id
1 'polypeptide(L)'
;MNNKPTIGIILGDPSGIGPELVSKLLTDKITDKANCILIGERSILEDGEKTSGVKTNLIPAKNFEEVDFSKGSKFFIDITNGKNRTYEKKIANAESGASVLESLDYALDLAKEKKIHAINFGPMNKTSLILGGCKYNDEHDFMQEKLGIKEFCCEFNVVDNFWTARVTSHIPIKDVAQNITAENILKPIKLIHKTLLMSGMKNPRVAVQALNPHGEFGTEEKDEIIPAIEEAKKMGINAGGPLPCDTSFITAFKNKEYDCIIGMYHDALQCGLKAFGFDRGVTVSGGLSVPVTTPAHGTAFDITEKNIANMEPTINSFQIALNMSERLANSTS
;
A
#
# COMPACT_ATOMS: atom_id res chain seq x y z
N MET A 1 22.92 -12.17 -15.88
CA MET A 1 22.23 -12.45 -14.60
C MET A 1 20.84 -11.89 -14.71
N ASN A 2 19.83 -12.65 -14.32
CA ASN A 2 18.42 -12.25 -14.50
C ASN A 2 18.11 -11.19 -13.43
N ASN A 3 18.12 -9.90 -13.81
CA ASN A 3 18.04 -8.76 -12.88
C ASN A 3 16.59 -8.47 -12.47
N LYS A 4 15.78 -9.55 -12.22
CA LYS A 4 14.40 -9.39 -11.75
C LYS A 4 14.41 -8.87 -10.31
N PRO A 5 13.56 -7.89 -9.97
CA PRO A 5 13.41 -7.47 -8.60
C PRO A 5 12.86 -8.62 -7.74
N THR A 6 13.20 -8.64 -6.46
CA THR A 6 12.69 -9.61 -5.49
C THR A 6 11.58 -8.98 -4.67
N ILE A 7 10.39 -9.56 -4.67
CA ILE A 7 9.21 -9.05 -3.95
C ILE A 7 8.81 -10.06 -2.86
N GLY A 8 8.77 -9.60 -1.61
CA GLY A 8 8.17 -10.33 -0.50
C GLY A 8 6.65 -10.25 -0.58
N ILE A 9 5.98 -11.39 -0.46
CA ILE A 9 4.52 -11.49 -0.52
C ILE A 9 4.02 -12.07 0.80
N ILE A 10 2.94 -11.49 1.35
CA ILE A 10 2.32 -11.94 2.59
C ILE A 10 0.85 -12.27 2.33
N LEU A 11 0.38 -13.38 2.87
CA LEU A 11 -0.98 -13.91 2.63
C LEU A 11 -2.10 -12.98 3.11
N GLY A 12 -1.83 -12.06 4.04
CA GLY A 12 -2.84 -11.25 4.71
C GLY A 12 -3.55 -12.02 5.83
N ASP A 13 -4.69 -11.50 6.30
CA ASP A 13 -5.45 -12.09 7.40
C ASP A 13 -6.06 -13.44 6.98
N PRO A 14 -5.69 -14.56 7.63
CA PRO A 14 -6.20 -15.89 7.31
C PRO A 14 -7.71 -16.07 7.54
N SER A 15 -8.34 -15.18 8.30
CA SER A 15 -9.79 -15.20 8.54
C SER A 15 -10.61 -14.60 7.39
N GLY A 16 -9.94 -13.90 6.46
CA GLY A 16 -10.55 -13.20 5.32
C GLY A 16 -10.18 -13.79 3.96
N ILE A 17 -10.30 -12.94 2.93
CA ILE A 17 -10.06 -13.30 1.53
C ILE A 17 -8.57 -13.24 1.11
N GLY A 18 -7.67 -12.80 1.99
CA GLY A 18 -6.25 -12.65 1.69
C GLY A 18 -5.60 -13.90 1.09
N PRO A 19 -5.73 -15.09 1.73
CA PRO A 19 -5.15 -16.33 1.23
C PRO A 19 -5.66 -16.73 -0.17
N GLU A 20 -6.96 -16.53 -0.46
CA GLU A 20 -7.55 -16.74 -1.79
C GLU A 20 -6.89 -15.84 -2.84
N LEU A 21 -6.83 -14.53 -2.56
CA LEU A 21 -6.28 -13.53 -3.48
C LEU A 21 -4.81 -13.76 -3.77
N VAL A 22 -4.00 -14.01 -2.74
CA VAL A 22 -2.56 -14.21 -2.89
C VAL A 22 -2.24 -15.53 -3.60
N SER A 23 -3.00 -16.61 -3.34
CA SER A 23 -2.84 -17.87 -4.08
C SER A 23 -3.11 -17.69 -5.57
N LYS A 24 -4.18 -16.96 -5.94
CA LYS A 24 -4.46 -16.61 -7.35
C LYS A 24 -3.37 -15.72 -7.95
N LEU A 25 -2.92 -14.70 -7.21
CA LEU A 25 -1.85 -13.80 -7.66
C LEU A 25 -0.58 -14.58 -8.02
N LEU A 26 -0.17 -15.53 -7.19
CA LEU A 26 1.05 -16.32 -7.41
C LEU A 26 0.99 -17.21 -8.66
N THR A 27 -0.20 -17.48 -9.19
CA THR A 27 -0.40 -18.17 -10.46
C THR A 27 -0.60 -17.22 -11.65
N ASP A 28 -0.74 -15.93 -11.42
CA ASP A 28 -0.85 -14.93 -12.48
C ASP A 28 0.51 -14.66 -13.16
N LYS A 29 0.47 -14.45 -14.47
CA LYS A 29 1.66 -14.18 -15.29
C LYS A 29 2.42 -12.91 -14.89
N ILE A 30 1.77 -11.99 -14.19
CA ILE A 30 2.43 -10.77 -13.71
C ILE A 30 3.57 -11.11 -12.75
N THR A 31 3.42 -12.14 -11.93
CA THR A 31 4.43 -12.57 -10.97
C THR A 31 5.66 -13.21 -11.61
N ASP A 32 5.58 -13.60 -12.89
CA ASP A 32 6.73 -14.11 -13.63
C ASP A 32 7.77 -13.01 -13.96
N LYS A 33 7.40 -11.73 -13.80
CA LYS A 33 8.28 -10.59 -14.00
C LYS A 33 9.21 -10.32 -12.80
N ALA A 34 8.96 -10.92 -11.65
CA ALA A 34 9.73 -10.77 -10.42
C ALA A 34 10.23 -12.10 -9.89
N ASN A 35 11.17 -12.05 -8.95
CA ASN A 35 11.43 -13.11 -8.01
C ASN A 35 10.44 -12.92 -6.84
N CYS A 36 9.61 -13.91 -6.55
CA CYS A 36 8.58 -13.84 -5.53
C CYS A 36 8.94 -14.72 -4.34
N ILE A 37 8.86 -14.18 -3.14
CA ILE A 37 9.06 -14.91 -1.90
C ILE A 37 7.78 -14.79 -1.08
N LEU A 38 6.97 -15.84 -1.07
CA LEU A 38 5.84 -15.92 -0.16
C LEU A 38 6.34 -16.20 1.25
N ILE A 39 5.90 -15.39 2.21
CA ILE A 39 6.22 -15.51 3.63
C ILE A 39 4.92 -15.73 4.38
N GLY A 40 4.82 -16.81 5.14
CA GLY A 40 3.60 -17.13 5.87
C GLY A 40 3.59 -18.55 6.42
N GLU A 41 2.44 -18.98 6.90
CA GLU A 41 2.27 -20.34 7.41
C GLU A 41 1.71 -21.27 6.33
N ARG A 42 2.19 -22.51 6.31
CA ARG A 42 1.80 -23.53 5.32
C ARG A 42 0.30 -23.77 5.31
N SER A 43 -0.31 -23.89 6.47
CA SER A 43 -1.76 -24.14 6.61
C SER A 43 -2.61 -23.04 5.97
N ILE A 44 -2.15 -21.78 6.04
CA ILE A 44 -2.85 -20.64 5.43
C ILE A 44 -2.72 -20.67 3.91
N LEU A 45 -1.54 -21.01 3.38
CA LEU A 45 -1.34 -21.18 1.94
C LEU A 45 -2.21 -22.31 1.39
N GLU A 46 -2.20 -23.47 2.04
CA GLU A 46 -3.00 -24.64 1.62
C GLU A 46 -4.51 -24.34 1.63
N ASP A 47 -4.98 -23.57 2.61
CA ASP A 47 -6.36 -23.12 2.67
C ASP A 47 -6.71 -22.13 1.54
N GLY A 48 -5.80 -21.20 1.23
CA GLY A 48 -5.94 -20.29 0.09
C GLY A 48 -5.96 -21.04 -1.25
N GLU A 49 -5.08 -22.01 -1.45
CA GLU A 49 -5.06 -22.87 -2.64
C GLU A 49 -6.35 -23.70 -2.76
N LYS A 50 -6.84 -24.26 -1.66
CA LYS A 50 -8.08 -25.01 -1.61
C LYS A 50 -9.28 -24.13 -1.99
N THR A 51 -9.38 -22.94 -1.38
CA THR A 51 -10.48 -22.00 -1.64
C THR A 51 -10.46 -21.50 -3.08
N SER A 52 -9.30 -21.14 -3.60
CA SER A 52 -9.13 -20.59 -4.96
C SER A 52 -9.16 -21.66 -6.07
N GLY A 53 -8.94 -22.92 -5.72
CA GLY A 53 -8.84 -24.03 -6.68
C GLY A 53 -7.54 -24.04 -7.50
N VAL A 54 -6.51 -23.28 -7.08
CA VAL A 54 -5.21 -23.22 -7.76
C VAL A 54 -4.14 -23.99 -6.99
N LYS A 55 -3.01 -24.28 -7.66
CA LYS A 55 -1.78 -24.78 -7.07
C LYS A 55 -0.65 -23.83 -7.40
N THR A 56 -0.02 -23.25 -6.37
CA THR A 56 1.02 -22.24 -6.54
C THR A 56 2.38 -22.81 -6.93
N ASN A 57 2.62 -24.10 -6.64
CA ASN A 57 3.87 -24.81 -6.95
C ASN A 57 5.14 -24.09 -6.52
N LEU A 58 5.11 -23.48 -5.33
CA LEU A 58 6.24 -22.74 -4.78
C LEU A 58 7.35 -23.70 -4.34
N ILE A 59 8.61 -23.29 -4.56
CA ILE A 59 9.78 -24.00 -4.07
C ILE A 59 9.93 -23.74 -2.57
N PRO A 60 9.90 -24.75 -1.69
CA PRO A 60 10.05 -24.52 -0.26
C PRO A 60 11.48 -24.11 0.09
N ALA A 61 11.62 -23.16 1.03
CA ALA A 61 12.86 -22.77 1.68
C ALA A 61 12.61 -22.57 3.18
N LYS A 62 13.57 -22.90 4.04
CA LYS A 62 13.44 -22.70 5.49
C LYS A 62 13.64 -21.23 5.88
N ASN A 63 14.49 -20.54 5.14
CA ASN A 63 14.84 -19.14 5.33
C ASN A 63 15.33 -18.57 4.00
N PHE A 64 15.67 -17.28 3.98
CA PHE A 64 16.12 -16.61 2.77
C PHE A 64 17.48 -17.16 2.25
N GLU A 65 18.35 -17.65 3.09
CA GLU A 65 19.66 -18.18 2.75
C GLU A 65 19.59 -19.46 1.90
N GLU A 66 18.45 -20.18 1.99
CA GLU A 66 18.19 -21.35 1.13
C GLU A 66 17.52 -21.00 -0.22
N VAL A 67 17.17 -19.73 -0.44
CA VAL A 67 16.55 -19.29 -1.70
C VAL A 67 17.61 -19.23 -2.80
N ASP A 68 17.41 -20.02 -3.85
CA ASP A 68 18.28 -20.09 -5.01
C ASP A 68 17.49 -19.84 -6.30
N PHE A 69 17.52 -18.60 -6.77
CA PHE A 69 16.80 -18.18 -7.97
C PHE A 69 17.26 -18.84 -9.28
N SER A 70 18.32 -19.65 -9.26
CA SER A 70 18.67 -20.50 -10.40
C SER A 70 17.72 -21.68 -10.57
N LYS A 71 17.02 -22.09 -9.49
CA LYS A 71 16.05 -23.20 -9.46
C LYS A 71 14.63 -22.79 -9.81
N GLY A 72 14.33 -21.49 -9.74
CA GLY A 72 13.02 -20.92 -10.03
C GLY A 72 12.86 -19.52 -9.49
N SER A 73 11.74 -18.87 -9.80
CA SER A 73 11.49 -17.48 -9.40
C SER A 73 10.47 -17.34 -8.26
N LYS A 74 9.87 -18.44 -7.76
CA LYS A 74 8.82 -18.37 -6.74
C LYS A 74 9.13 -19.33 -5.60
N PHE A 75 9.36 -18.78 -4.42
CA PHE A 75 9.71 -19.53 -3.21
C PHE A 75 8.69 -19.32 -2.10
N PHE A 76 8.62 -20.28 -1.20
CA PHE A 76 7.81 -20.21 0.02
C PHE A 76 8.71 -20.39 1.25
N ILE A 77 8.71 -19.40 2.12
CA ILE A 77 9.34 -19.46 3.44
C ILE A 77 8.25 -19.69 4.48
N ASP A 78 8.27 -20.89 5.07
CA ASP A 78 7.31 -21.30 6.09
C ASP A 78 7.76 -20.79 7.47
N ILE A 79 7.01 -19.85 8.02
CA ILE A 79 7.28 -19.29 9.34
C ILE A 79 6.46 -19.94 10.47
N THR A 80 5.83 -21.07 10.22
CA THR A 80 5.03 -21.78 11.23
C THR A 80 5.83 -22.08 12.51
N ASN A 81 7.14 -22.41 12.36
CA ASN A 81 8.06 -22.62 13.48
C ASN A 81 7.52 -23.59 14.55
N GLY A 82 6.77 -24.63 14.13
CA GLY A 82 6.16 -25.64 15.01
C GLY A 82 4.93 -25.16 15.77
N LYS A 83 4.43 -23.94 15.51
CA LYS A 83 3.17 -23.45 16.09
C LYS A 83 1.98 -24.15 15.43
N ASN A 84 1.01 -24.54 16.23
CA ASN A 84 -0.23 -25.17 15.75
C ASN A 84 -1.39 -24.19 15.97
N ARG A 85 -1.53 -23.21 15.05
CA ARG A 85 -2.61 -22.22 15.08
C ARG A 85 -3.86 -22.70 14.35
N THR A 86 -5.00 -22.34 14.89
CA THR A 86 -6.31 -22.49 14.23
C THR A 86 -6.89 -21.11 13.97
N TYR A 87 -7.37 -20.88 12.77
CA TYR A 87 -7.90 -19.59 12.34
C TYR A 87 -9.41 -19.68 12.21
N GLU A 88 -10.11 -18.98 13.10
CA GLU A 88 -11.55 -18.82 12.97
C GLU A 88 -11.85 -17.90 11.78
N LYS A 89 -12.67 -18.37 10.84
CA LYS A 89 -13.00 -17.65 9.62
C LYS A 89 -14.06 -16.58 9.88
N LYS A 90 -14.04 -15.51 9.08
CA LYS A 90 -15.09 -14.47 9.03
C LYS A 90 -15.21 -13.64 10.32
N ILE A 91 -14.18 -13.66 11.15
CA ILE A 91 -14.13 -12.87 12.39
C ILE A 91 -12.69 -12.43 12.68
N ALA A 92 -12.54 -11.25 13.26
CA ALA A 92 -11.26 -10.80 13.78
C ALA A 92 -10.85 -11.63 15.00
N ASN A 93 -9.62 -12.13 15.02
CA ASN A 93 -9.12 -12.94 16.13
C ASN A 93 -7.59 -12.78 16.33
N ALA A 94 -7.13 -13.15 17.53
CA ALA A 94 -5.74 -12.97 17.93
C ALA A 94 -4.75 -13.84 17.13
N GLU A 95 -5.10 -15.09 16.83
CA GLU A 95 -4.23 -16.01 16.11
C GLU A 95 -3.94 -15.51 14.69
N SER A 96 -4.98 -14.99 14.01
CA SER A 96 -4.85 -14.37 12.69
C SER A 96 -3.93 -13.15 12.74
N GLY A 97 -4.14 -12.27 13.71
CA GLY A 97 -3.33 -11.07 13.88
C GLY A 97 -1.86 -11.40 14.18
N ALA A 98 -1.60 -12.36 15.06
CA ALA A 98 -0.25 -12.78 15.40
C ALA A 98 0.49 -13.38 14.19
N SER A 99 -0.17 -14.22 13.39
CA SER A 99 0.41 -14.78 12.16
C SER A 99 0.77 -13.72 11.14
N VAL A 100 -0.10 -12.73 10.95
CA VAL A 100 0.14 -11.59 10.04
C VAL A 100 1.32 -10.76 10.53
N LEU A 101 1.38 -10.42 11.83
CA LEU A 101 2.48 -9.64 12.41
C LEU A 101 3.82 -10.35 12.25
N GLU A 102 3.89 -11.65 12.50
CA GLU A 102 5.12 -12.44 12.33
C GLU A 102 5.57 -12.49 10.86
N SER A 103 4.63 -12.65 9.93
CA SER A 103 4.93 -12.62 8.49
C SER A 103 5.47 -11.26 8.05
N LEU A 104 4.82 -10.18 8.53
CA LEU A 104 5.21 -8.82 8.22
C LEU A 104 6.56 -8.47 8.85
N ASP A 105 6.78 -8.85 10.10
CA ASP A 105 8.04 -8.64 10.81
C ASP A 105 9.22 -9.29 10.06
N TYR A 106 9.07 -10.53 9.64
CA TYR A 106 10.08 -11.25 8.85
C TYR A 106 10.36 -10.57 7.50
N ALA A 107 9.31 -10.15 6.79
CA ALA A 107 9.46 -9.45 5.52
C ALA A 107 10.18 -8.09 5.68
N LEU A 108 9.89 -7.36 6.75
CA LEU A 108 10.53 -6.09 7.07
C LEU A 108 12.02 -6.28 7.42
N ASP A 109 12.39 -7.36 8.09
CA ASP A 109 13.80 -7.69 8.33
C ASP A 109 14.54 -7.96 7.01
N LEU A 110 13.94 -8.73 6.10
CA LEU A 110 14.50 -8.92 4.76
C LEU A 110 14.64 -7.60 3.97
N ALA A 111 13.67 -6.69 4.14
CA ALA A 111 13.73 -5.37 3.51
C ALA A 111 14.86 -4.51 4.08
N LYS A 112 15.06 -4.50 5.42
CA LYS A 112 16.18 -3.82 6.09
C LYS A 112 17.52 -4.34 5.62
N GLU A 113 17.63 -5.64 5.42
CA GLU A 113 18.82 -6.30 4.91
C GLU A 113 18.99 -6.16 3.39
N LYS A 114 18.07 -5.45 2.71
CA LYS A 114 18.06 -5.25 1.24
C LYS A 114 17.99 -6.56 0.45
N LYS A 115 17.46 -7.62 1.05
CA LYS A 115 17.24 -8.92 0.42
C LYS A 115 16.00 -8.94 -0.46
N ILE A 116 15.01 -8.08 -0.17
CA ILE A 116 13.82 -7.84 -1.00
C ILE A 116 13.71 -6.36 -1.37
N HIS A 117 13.10 -6.08 -2.52
CA HIS A 117 12.99 -4.74 -3.10
C HIS A 117 11.60 -4.12 -2.94
N ALA A 118 10.60 -4.92 -2.56
CA ALA A 118 9.25 -4.48 -2.24
C ALA A 118 8.54 -5.52 -1.37
N ILE A 119 7.46 -5.08 -0.70
CA ILE A 119 6.52 -5.95 0.00
C ILE A 119 5.14 -5.76 -0.62
N ASN A 120 4.46 -6.86 -0.95
CA ASN A 120 3.06 -6.88 -1.35
C ASN A 120 2.28 -7.82 -0.43
N PHE A 121 1.15 -7.37 0.11
CA PHE A 121 0.40 -8.19 1.05
C PHE A 121 -1.10 -8.22 0.76
N GLY A 122 -1.73 -9.36 1.07
CA GLY A 122 -3.18 -9.51 1.08
C GLY A 122 -3.83 -8.68 2.19
N PRO A 123 -5.14 -8.41 2.13
CA PRO A 123 -5.84 -7.58 3.11
C PRO A 123 -5.60 -8.03 4.55
N MET A 124 -5.38 -7.07 5.44
CA MET A 124 -5.19 -7.26 6.88
C MET A 124 -6.36 -6.67 7.67
N ASN A 125 -6.64 -7.20 8.85
CA ASN A 125 -7.68 -6.69 9.73
C ASN A 125 -7.06 -6.00 10.94
N LYS A 126 -7.32 -4.70 11.13
CA LYS A 126 -6.73 -3.91 12.23
C LYS A 126 -7.09 -4.46 13.61
N THR A 127 -8.33 -4.93 13.79
CA THR A 127 -8.74 -5.55 15.06
C THR A 127 -7.98 -6.84 15.32
N SER A 128 -7.80 -7.70 14.30
CA SER A 128 -6.98 -8.91 14.43
C SER A 128 -5.54 -8.56 14.82
N LEU A 129 -4.93 -7.55 14.17
CA LEU A 129 -3.57 -7.11 14.48
C LEU A 129 -3.43 -6.68 15.95
N ILE A 130 -4.35 -5.87 16.46
CA ILE A 130 -4.36 -5.43 17.85
C ILE A 130 -4.52 -6.62 18.80
N LEU A 131 -5.48 -7.52 18.53
CA LEU A 131 -5.68 -8.74 19.30
C LEU A 131 -4.46 -9.66 19.26
N GLY A 132 -3.76 -9.70 18.12
CA GLY A 132 -2.53 -10.48 17.92
C GLY A 132 -1.28 -9.87 18.54
N GLY A 133 -1.40 -8.72 19.22
CA GLY A 133 -0.31 -8.09 19.97
C GLY A 133 0.33 -6.87 19.31
N CYS A 134 -0.24 -6.34 18.23
CA CYS A 134 0.22 -5.07 17.66
C CYS A 134 0.02 -3.94 18.68
N LYS A 135 1.10 -3.21 18.98
CA LYS A 135 1.12 -2.09 19.92
C LYS A 135 0.88 -0.74 19.25
N TYR A 136 0.69 -0.73 17.94
CA TYR A 136 0.51 0.45 17.10
C TYR A 136 -0.94 0.53 16.62
N ASN A 137 -1.34 1.68 16.12
CA ASN A 137 -2.73 1.90 15.66
C ASN A 137 -3.09 1.04 14.44
N ASP A 138 -2.11 0.76 13.60
CA ASP A 138 -2.27 -0.05 12.39
C ASP A 138 -0.92 -0.62 11.89
N GLU A 139 -0.98 -1.33 10.77
CA GLU A 139 0.18 -1.93 10.12
C GLU A 139 1.17 -0.88 9.60
N HIS A 140 0.72 0.31 9.22
CA HIS A 140 1.60 1.37 8.71
C HIS A 140 2.53 1.90 9.81
N ASP A 141 1.97 2.21 10.97
CA ASP A 141 2.73 2.64 12.15
C ASP A 141 3.72 1.55 12.60
N PHE A 142 3.28 0.28 12.57
CA PHE A 142 4.13 -0.87 12.87
C PHE A 142 5.34 -0.95 11.92
N MET A 143 5.09 -0.83 10.61
CA MET A 143 6.15 -0.88 9.58
C MET A 143 7.13 0.29 9.72
N GLN A 144 6.62 1.49 9.96
CA GLN A 144 7.43 2.69 10.15
C GLN A 144 8.41 2.53 11.33
N GLU A 145 7.90 2.10 12.48
CA GLU A 145 8.72 1.88 13.68
C GLU A 145 9.74 0.75 13.46
N LYS A 146 9.30 -0.40 12.92
CA LYS A 146 10.18 -1.54 12.64
C LYS A 146 11.32 -1.17 11.70
N LEU A 147 11.07 -0.35 10.69
CA LEU A 147 12.09 0.15 9.75
C LEU A 147 12.95 1.29 10.34
N GLY A 148 12.58 1.84 11.49
CA GLY A 148 13.29 2.93 12.14
C GLY A 148 13.16 4.27 11.42
N ILE A 149 12.05 4.49 10.70
CA ILE A 149 11.78 5.71 9.93
C ILE A 149 11.20 6.78 10.87
N LYS A 150 11.85 7.94 10.92
CA LYS A 150 11.42 9.10 11.72
C LYS A 150 10.78 10.21 10.88
N GLU A 151 10.98 10.14 9.58
CA GLU A 151 10.45 11.09 8.61
C GLU A 151 8.95 10.91 8.44
N PHE A 152 8.32 11.91 7.83
CA PHE A 152 6.90 11.86 7.52
C PHE A 152 6.56 10.69 6.58
N CYS A 153 5.63 9.88 7.00
CA CYS A 153 5.04 8.78 6.24
C CYS A 153 3.53 9.00 6.10
N CYS A 154 2.95 8.53 5.03
CA CYS A 154 1.49 8.48 4.86
C CYS A 154 1.08 7.44 3.83
N GLU A 155 -0.17 7.02 3.89
CA GLU A 155 -0.77 6.16 2.88
C GLU A 155 -1.18 6.97 1.64
N PHE A 156 -0.88 6.43 0.48
CA PHE A 156 -1.45 6.84 -0.80
C PHE A 156 -2.52 5.86 -1.23
N ASN A 157 -3.58 6.37 -1.89
CA ASN A 157 -4.52 5.51 -2.57
C ASN A 157 -4.42 5.75 -4.08
N VAL A 158 -4.48 4.68 -4.86
CA VAL A 158 -4.27 4.70 -6.30
C VAL A 158 -5.41 4.01 -7.02
N VAL A 159 -5.95 4.67 -8.05
CA VAL A 159 -6.95 4.12 -8.97
C VAL A 159 -6.51 4.50 -10.38
N ASP A 160 -6.41 3.53 -11.30
CA ASP A 160 -6.04 3.76 -12.71
C ASP A 160 -4.78 4.63 -12.89
N ASN A 161 -3.75 4.40 -12.10
CA ASN A 161 -2.52 5.20 -12.03
C ASN A 161 -2.69 6.65 -11.54
N PHE A 162 -3.87 7.05 -11.08
CA PHE A 162 -4.10 8.33 -10.42
C PHE A 162 -3.92 8.16 -8.91
N TRP A 163 -3.05 8.99 -8.34
CA TRP A 163 -2.65 8.88 -6.93
C TRP A 163 -3.32 9.93 -6.07
N THR A 164 -3.57 9.59 -4.83
CA THR A 164 -4.10 10.54 -3.85
C THR A 164 -3.32 10.48 -2.55
N ALA A 165 -3.12 11.64 -1.94
CA ALA A 165 -2.61 11.78 -0.57
C ALA A 165 -3.43 12.81 0.19
N ARG A 166 -3.27 12.87 1.50
CA ARG A 166 -4.04 13.78 2.35
C ARG A 166 -3.16 14.45 3.40
N VAL A 167 -3.52 15.68 3.72
CA VAL A 167 -2.85 16.45 4.78
C VAL A 167 -3.28 15.94 6.15
N THR A 168 -4.60 15.77 6.34
CA THR A 168 -5.17 15.18 7.56
C THR A 168 -5.87 13.86 7.23
N SER A 169 -5.79 12.88 8.14
CA SER A 169 -6.40 11.57 7.98
C SER A 169 -7.40 11.32 9.11
N HIS A 170 -7.21 10.36 9.95
CA HIS A 170 -8.17 9.89 10.95
C HIS A 170 -8.27 10.85 12.17
N ILE A 171 -8.62 12.12 11.95
CA ILE A 171 -8.86 13.11 13.00
C ILE A 171 -10.31 13.63 12.94
N PRO A 172 -10.87 14.13 14.06
CA PRO A 172 -12.20 14.75 14.04
C PRO A 172 -12.26 15.94 13.08
N ILE A 173 -13.38 16.11 12.36
CA ILE A 173 -13.51 17.21 11.39
C ILE A 173 -13.29 18.59 12.01
N LYS A 174 -13.67 18.81 13.28
CA LYS A 174 -13.44 20.06 14.00
C LYS A 174 -11.96 20.44 14.14
N ASP A 175 -11.07 19.44 14.04
CA ASP A 175 -9.63 19.61 14.20
C ASP A 175 -8.91 19.74 12.85
N VAL A 176 -9.63 19.64 11.73
CA VAL A 176 -9.03 19.68 10.39
C VAL A 176 -8.40 21.04 10.12
N ALA A 177 -9.15 22.14 10.20
CA ALA A 177 -8.67 23.47 9.82
C ALA A 177 -7.40 23.89 10.55
N GLN A 178 -7.29 23.62 11.85
CA GLN A 178 -6.10 23.94 12.64
C GLN A 178 -4.84 23.18 12.23
N ASN A 179 -5.01 22.04 11.53
CA ASN A 179 -3.91 21.21 11.01
C ASN A 179 -3.53 21.56 9.56
N ILE A 180 -4.30 22.45 8.90
CA ILE A 180 -3.99 22.90 7.54
C ILE A 180 -3.00 24.06 7.65
N THR A 181 -1.73 23.73 7.65
CA THR A 181 -0.61 24.65 7.65
C THR A 181 0.27 24.43 6.42
N ALA A 182 0.96 25.46 5.95
CA ALA A 182 1.85 25.35 4.79
C ALA A 182 2.90 24.23 4.99
N GLU A 183 3.42 24.09 6.19
CA GLU A 183 4.35 23.01 6.54
C GLU A 183 3.71 21.63 6.39
N ASN A 184 2.51 21.42 6.95
CA ASN A 184 1.81 20.13 6.91
C ASN A 184 1.35 19.78 5.49
N ILE A 185 1.00 20.76 4.65
CA ILE A 185 0.63 20.55 3.24
C ILE A 185 1.87 20.17 2.41
N LEU A 186 3.00 20.80 2.68
CA LEU A 186 4.23 20.56 1.93
C LEU A 186 4.78 19.13 2.14
N LYS A 187 4.56 18.53 3.31
CA LYS A 187 4.99 17.15 3.62
C LYS A 187 4.45 16.13 2.62
N PRO A 188 3.12 15.95 2.46
CA PRO A 188 2.58 14.99 1.48
C PRO A 188 2.88 15.40 0.03
N ILE A 189 2.97 16.68 -0.33
CA ILE A 189 3.38 17.11 -1.68
C ILE A 189 4.78 16.57 -2.02
N LYS A 190 5.75 16.77 -1.15
CA LYS A 190 7.12 16.27 -1.35
C LYS A 190 7.17 14.75 -1.41
N LEU A 191 6.46 14.11 -0.51
CA LEU A 191 6.48 12.65 -0.40
C LEU A 191 5.83 11.99 -1.63
N ILE A 192 4.64 12.45 -2.05
CA ILE A 192 3.98 11.88 -3.22
C ILE A 192 4.78 12.15 -4.51
N HIS A 193 5.36 13.34 -4.66
CA HIS A 193 6.21 13.66 -5.81
C HIS A 193 7.39 12.68 -5.91
N LYS A 194 8.12 12.47 -4.81
CA LYS A 194 9.21 11.48 -4.73
C LYS A 194 8.72 10.06 -5.09
N THR A 195 7.58 9.67 -4.56
CA THR A 195 7.00 8.33 -4.79
C THR A 195 6.57 8.15 -6.24
N LEU A 196 5.98 9.16 -6.87
CA LEU A 196 5.61 9.13 -8.28
C LEU A 196 6.83 9.05 -9.21
N LEU A 197 7.91 9.72 -8.89
CA LEU A 197 9.19 9.54 -9.60
C LEU A 197 9.70 8.10 -9.45
N MET A 198 9.59 7.50 -8.26
CA MET A 198 9.95 6.10 -8.03
C MET A 198 9.03 5.13 -8.77
N SER A 199 7.74 5.45 -8.94
CA SER A 199 6.80 4.61 -9.70
C SER A 199 7.02 4.67 -11.22
N GLY A 200 7.81 5.62 -11.70
CA GLY A 200 8.13 5.72 -13.12
C GLY A 200 7.71 6.98 -13.84
N MET A 201 6.97 7.84 -13.20
CA MET A 201 6.60 9.12 -13.80
C MET A 201 7.82 10.03 -13.93
N LYS A 202 7.97 10.68 -15.08
CA LYS A 202 9.12 11.55 -15.33
C LYS A 202 8.94 12.97 -14.82
N ASN A 203 7.72 13.48 -14.85
CA ASN A 203 7.38 14.85 -14.43
C ASN A 203 5.97 14.86 -13.83
N PRO A 204 5.80 14.34 -12.59
CA PRO A 204 4.49 14.24 -11.94
C PRO A 204 3.85 15.61 -11.74
N ARG A 205 2.57 15.72 -12.09
CA ARG A 205 1.74 16.91 -11.89
C ARG A 205 0.90 16.72 -10.63
N VAL A 206 1.13 17.56 -9.63
CA VAL A 206 0.52 17.46 -8.31
C VAL A 206 -0.58 18.51 -8.16
N ALA A 207 -1.84 18.09 -8.07
CA ALA A 207 -2.94 18.96 -7.69
C ALA A 207 -3.04 19.09 -6.18
N VAL A 208 -3.40 20.27 -5.69
CA VAL A 208 -3.72 20.52 -4.27
C VAL A 208 -5.16 21.00 -4.19
N GLN A 209 -5.99 20.35 -3.37
CA GLN A 209 -7.37 20.78 -3.14
C GLN A 209 -7.43 22.02 -2.26
N ALA A 210 -8.49 22.82 -2.42
CA ALA A 210 -8.91 23.79 -1.43
C ALA A 210 -9.50 23.10 -0.19
N LEU A 211 -9.49 23.78 0.93
CA LEU A 211 -10.20 23.38 2.14
C LEU A 211 -11.65 23.87 2.11
N ASN A 212 -11.80 25.17 1.79
CA ASN A 212 -13.10 25.86 1.85
C ASN A 212 -13.86 25.71 0.51
N PRO A 213 -15.20 25.83 0.55
CA PRO A 213 -16.03 25.78 -0.67
C PRO A 213 -15.54 26.77 -1.73
N HIS A 214 -15.43 26.30 -2.97
CA HIS A 214 -14.94 27.08 -4.13
C HIS A 214 -13.52 27.64 -4.00
N GLY A 215 -12.78 27.32 -2.91
CA GLY A 215 -11.50 27.94 -2.57
C GLY A 215 -11.67 29.35 -1.98
N GLU A 216 -12.83 29.63 -1.44
CA GLU A 216 -13.27 30.90 -0.83
C GLU A 216 -13.85 30.66 0.56
N PHE A 217 -14.41 31.66 1.21
CA PHE A 217 -15.09 31.57 2.50
C PHE A 217 -14.21 31.27 3.73
N GLY A 218 -12.90 31.24 3.56
CA GLY A 218 -11.90 31.07 4.61
C GLY A 218 -10.62 31.80 4.25
N THR A 219 -9.60 31.67 5.07
CA THR A 219 -8.27 32.26 4.82
C THR A 219 -7.20 31.22 4.56
N GLU A 220 -7.47 29.94 4.80
CA GLU A 220 -6.52 28.84 4.70
C GLU A 220 -5.93 28.69 3.29
N GLU A 221 -6.70 29.00 2.25
CA GLU A 221 -6.22 28.99 0.88
C GLU A 221 -5.11 30.01 0.68
N LYS A 222 -5.34 31.26 1.13
CA LYS A 222 -4.40 32.37 0.98
C LYS A 222 -3.22 32.26 1.93
N ASP A 223 -3.50 31.89 3.19
CA ASP A 223 -2.52 31.97 4.26
C ASP A 223 -1.63 30.72 4.34
N GLU A 224 -2.13 29.56 3.88
CA GLU A 224 -1.45 28.27 4.03
C GLU A 224 -1.29 27.47 2.71
N ILE A 225 -2.39 27.28 1.95
CA ILE A 225 -2.38 26.36 0.80
C ILE A 225 -1.56 26.94 -0.36
N ILE A 226 -1.81 28.21 -0.75
CA ILE A 226 -1.05 28.88 -1.80
C ILE A 226 0.43 28.99 -1.44
N PRO A 227 0.83 29.41 -0.24
CA PRO A 227 2.23 29.40 0.17
C PRO A 227 2.91 28.04 0.07
N ALA A 228 2.23 26.94 0.45
CA ALA A 228 2.76 25.58 0.31
C ALA A 228 2.98 25.19 -1.16
N ILE A 229 2.03 25.53 -2.05
CA ILE A 229 2.15 25.29 -3.49
C ILE A 229 3.33 26.06 -4.08
N GLU A 230 3.46 27.34 -3.74
CA GLU A 230 4.56 28.17 -4.24
C GLU A 230 5.92 27.68 -3.73
N GLU A 231 5.99 27.20 -2.49
CA GLU A 231 7.22 26.61 -1.97
C GLU A 231 7.56 25.29 -2.69
N ALA A 232 6.56 24.44 -2.96
CA ALA A 232 6.75 23.23 -3.76
C ALA A 232 7.27 23.54 -5.18
N LYS A 233 6.75 24.60 -5.83
CA LYS A 233 7.25 25.07 -7.15
C LYS A 233 8.70 25.52 -7.10
N LYS A 234 9.12 26.25 -6.06
CA LYS A 234 10.53 26.64 -5.87
C LYS A 234 11.45 25.42 -5.73
N MET A 235 10.93 24.30 -5.21
CA MET A 235 11.64 23.04 -5.12
C MET A 235 11.65 22.24 -6.45
N GLY A 236 11.09 22.79 -7.52
CA GLY A 236 11.00 22.13 -8.83
C GLY A 236 9.85 21.12 -8.94
N ILE A 237 8.90 21.10 -8.00
CA ILE A 237 7.72 20.24 -8.06
C ILE A 237 6.64 20.91 -8.91
N ASN A 238 6.12 20.20 -9.89
CA ASN A 238 5.03 20.69 -10.74
C ASN A 238 3.70 20.62 -9.96
N ALA A 239 3.49 21.56 -9.04
CA ALA A 239 2.30 21.66 -8.19
C ALA A 239 1.35 22.75 -8.68
N GLY A 240 0.04 22.50 -8.59
CA GLY A 240 -1.02 23.44 -8.97
C GLY A 240 -2.23 23.38 -8.05
N GLY A 241 -3.05 24.41 -8.11
CA GLY A 241 -4.20 24.60 -7.23
C GLY A 241 -4.15 25.97 -6.52
N PRO A 242 -4.94 26.20 -5.46
CA PRO A 242 -5.91 25.26 -4.91
C PRO A 242 -7.10 24.99 -5.86
N LEU A 243 -7.45 23.73 -6.01
CA LEU A 243 -8.63 23.34 -6.79
C LEU A 243 -9.85 23.21 -5.87
N PRO A 244 -11.02 23.77 -6.24
CA PRO A 244 -12.25 23.54 -5.48
C PRO A 244 -12.50 22.03 -5.28
N CYS A 245 -12.77 21.60 -4.05
CA CYS A 245 -12.83 20.19 -3.67
C CYS A 245 -13.87 19.41 -4.46
N ASP A 246 -15.04 19.99 -4.69
CA ASP A 246 -16.18 19.40 -5.40
C ASP A 246 -15.94 19.12 -6.89
N THR A 247 -15.05 19.88 -7.54
CA THR A 247 -14.73 19.74 -8.96
C THR A 247 -13.33 19.20 -9.22
N SER A 248 -12.50 19.09 -8.20
CA SER A 248 -11.08 18.74 -8.31
C SER A 248 -10.83 17.39 -9.00
N PHE A 249 -11.67 16.38 -8.75
CA PHE A 249 -11.55 15.06 -9.41
C PHE A 249 -11.93 15.13 -10.90
N ILE A 250 -12.83 16.03 -11.29
CA ILE A 250 -13.15 16.25 -12.70
C ILE A 250 -11.91 16.80 -13.41
N THR A 251 -11.31 17.83 -12.85
CA THR A 251 -10.11 18.47 -13.40
C THR A 251 -8.91 17.52 -13.39
N ALA A 252 -8.61 16.97 -12.23
CA ALA A 252 -7.38 16.20 -12.06
C ALA A 252 -7.46 14.81 -12.71
N PHE A 253 -8.48 14.02 -12.38
CA PHE A 253 -8.59 12.63 -12.80
C PHE A 253 -9.29 12.48 -14.15
N LYS A 254 -10.51 13.01 -14.30
CA LYS A 254 -11.31 12.81 -15.52
C LYS A 254 -10.71 13.52 -16.74
N ASN A 255 -10.30 14.78 -16.57
CA ASN A 255 -9.66 15.57 -17.64
C ASN A 255 -8.16 15.24 -17.79
N LYS A 256 -7.57 14.46 -16.87
CA LYS A 256 -6.15 14.07 -16.87
C LYS A 256 -5.19 15.27 -16.84
N GLU A 257 -5.57 16.33 -16.15
CA GLU A 257 -4.71 17.51 -16.00
C GLU A 257 -3.59 17.29 -14.98
N TYR A 258 -3.81 16.38 -14.00
CA TYR A 258 -2.84 16.03 -12.97
C TYR A 258 -2.69 14.51 -12.84
N ASP A 259 -1.61 14.08 -12.22
CA ASP A 259 -1.29 12.68 -12.00
C ASP A 259 -1.61 12.26 -10.55
N CYS A 260 -1.76 13.24 -9.67
CA CYS A 260 -2.19 13.02 -8.29
C CYS A 260 -2.90 14.24 -7.71
N ILE A 261 -3.56 14.02 -6.57
CA ILE A 261 -4.27 15.06 -5.82
C ILE A 261 -3.96 14.97 -4.32
N ILE A 262 -3.69 16.12 -3.71
CA ILE A 262 -3.52 16.26 -2.26
C ILE A 262 -4.82 16.83 -1.70
N GLY A 263 -5.53 16.05 -0.89
CA GLY A 263 -6.73 16.50 -0.20
C GLY A 263 -6.43 17.02 1.21
N MET A 264 -7.22 17.98 1.67
CA MET A 264 -7.06 18.53 3.01
C MET A 264 -7.67 17.61 4.08
N TYR A 265 -8.75 16.90 3.74
CA TYR A 265 -9.54 16.09 4.65
C TYR A 265 -9.86 14.72 4.05
N HIS A 266 -9.84 13.69 4.90
CA HIS A 266 -10.02 12.29 4.50
C HIS A 266 -11.27 12.04 3.63
N ASP A 267 -12.47 12.40 4.12
CA ASP A 267 -13.72 12.03 3.43
C ASP A 267 -13.93 12.82 2.13
N ALA A 268 -13.51 14.09 2.10
CA ALA A 268 -13.57 14.89 0.88
C ALA A 268 -12.78 14.23 -0.27
N LEU A 269 -11.63 13.66 0.04
CA LEU A 269 -10.80 12.97 -0.93
C LEU A 269 -11.31 11.56 -1.24
N GLN A 270 -11.63 10.78 -0.21
CA GLN A 270 -12.03 9.38 -0.36
C GLN A 270 -13.38 9.21 -1.06
N CYS A 271 -14.34 10.13 -0.84
CA CYS A 271 -15.63 10.10 -1.55
C CYS A 271 -15.41 10.22 -3.07
N GLY A 272 -14.57 11.16 -3.51
CA GLY A 272 -14.25 11.31 -4.92
C GLY A 272 -13.54 10.07 -5.50
N LEU A 273 -12.48 9.60 -4.83
CA LEU A 273 -11.71 8.46 -5.32
C LEU A 273 -12.57 7.18 -5.43
N LYS A 274 -13.35 6.89 -4.40
CA LYS A 274 -14.19 5.68 -4.37
C LYS A 274 -15.33 5.73 -5.39
N ALA A 275 -15.86 6.90 -5.69
CA ALA A 275 -16.86 7.05 -6.75
C ALA A 275 -16.30 6.71 -8.14
N PHE A 276 -15.00 6.90 -8.36
CA PHE A 276 -14.36 6.62 -9.66
C PHE A 276 -13.78 5.21 -9.79
N GLY A 277 -13.49 4.50 -8.69
CA GLY A 277 -12.84 3.20 -8.85
C GLY A 277 -12.56 2.44 -7.56
N PHE A 278 -13.55 2.30 -6.69
CA PHE A 278 -13.41 1.52 -5.44
C PHE A 278 -13.02 0.05 -5.68
N ASP A 279 -13.49 -0.52 -6.77
CA ASP A 279 -13.33 -1.92 -7.15
C ASP A 279 -11.93 -2.32 -7.63
N ARG A 280 -11.06 -1.34 -7.88
CA ARG A 280 -9.68 -1.56 -8.39
C ARG A 280 -8.61 -0.75 -7.66
N GLY A 281 -8.97 -0.20 -6.51
CA GLY A 281 -8.11 0.64 -5.70
C GLY A 281 -6.94 -0.10 -5.07
N VAL A 282 -5.82 0.59 -4.94
CA VAL A 282 -4.59 0.13 -4.29
C VAL A 282 -4.20 1.09 -3.18
N THR A 283 -3.67 0.59 -2.09
CA THR A 283 -2.99 1.37 -1.06
C THR A 283 -1.48 1.18 -1.17
N VAL A 284 -0.74 2.28 -1.11
CA VAL A 284 0.72 2.31 -1.11
C VAL A 284 1.19 3.03 0.16
N SER A 285 2.03 2.38 0.94
CA SER A 285 2.64 3.00 2.12
C SER A 285 3.82 3.87 1.70
N GLY A 286 3.61 5.19 1.72
CA GLY A 286 4.62 6.18 1.35
C GLY A 286 5.54 6.54 2.50
N GLY A 287 6.82 6.81 2.19
CA GLY A 287 7.83 7.23 3.17
C GLY A 287 8.67 6.10 3.73
N LEU A 288 8.28 4.86 3.53
CA LEU A 288 9.07 3.70 3.95
C LEU A 288 10.32 3.52 3.07
N SER A 289 11.32 2.82 3.60
CA SER A 289 12.59 2.56 2.90
C SER A 289 12.44 1.54 1.75
N VAL A 290 11.33 0.84 1.69
CA VAL A 290 10.96 -0.14 0.66
C VAL A 290 9.52 0.11 0.23
N PRO A 291 9.15 -0.03 -1.06
CA PRO A 291 7.77 0.01 -1.50
C PRO A 291 6.92 -1.05 -0.81
N VAL A 292 5.79 -0.64 -0.26
CA VAL A 292 4.83 -1.55 0.36
C VAL A 292 3.45 -1.27 -0.22
N THR A 293 2.80 -2.30 -0.75
CA THR A 293 1.54 -2.18 -1.49
C THR A 293 0.53 -3.24 -1.07
N THR A 294 -0.75 -2.89 -1.12
CA THR A 294 -1.86 -3.78 -0.81
C THR A 294 -3.13 -3.37 -1.58
N PRO A 295 -4.09 -4.27 -1.83
CA PRO A 295 -5.43 -3.86 -2.26
C PRO A 295 -6.06 -2.85 -1.28
N ALA A 296 -6.78 -1.86 -1.78
CA ALA A 296 -7.41 -0.82 -0.93
C ALA A 296 -8.70 -1.27 -0.23
N HIS A 297 -9.08 -2.54 -0.36
CA HIS A 297 -10.23 -3.13 0.35
C HIS A 297 -9.79 -3.94 1.56
N GLY A 298 -10.70 -4.16 2.51
CA GLY A 298 -10.44 -4.97 3.70
C GLY A 298 -10.57 -6.47 3.46
N THR A 299 -10.62 -7.21 4.55
CA THR A 299 -10.65 -8.68 4.61
C THR A 299 -11.93 -9.35 4.06
N ALA A 300 -13.00 -8.57 3.83
CA ALA A 300 -14.27 -9.00 3.22
C ALA A 300 -14.77 -10.34 3.77
N PHE A 301 -15.00 -10.39 5.07
CA PHE A 301 -15.41 -11.60 5.80
C PHE A 301 -16.69 -12.26 5.26
N ASP A 302 -17.58 -11.46 4.66
CA ASP A 302 -18.85 -11.91 4.06
C ASP A 302 -18.69 -12.79 2.83
N ILE A 303 -17.57 -12.66 2.11
CA ILE A 303 -17.26 -13.45 0.91
C ILE A 303 -16.13 -14.46 1.09
N THR A 304 -15.56 -14.57 2.29
CA THR A 304 -14.51 -15.54 2.62
C THR A 304 -14.96 -16.96 2.29
N GLU A 305 -14.09 -17.78 1.70
CA GLU A 305 -14.30 -19.17 1.26
C GLU A 305 -15.25 -19.31 0.04
N LYS A 306 -15.72 -18.22 -0.56
CA LYS A 306 -16.64 -18.30 -1.71
C LYS A 306 -15.96 -18.32 -3.08
N ASN A 307 -14.67 -18.05 -3.15
CA ASN A 307 -13.90 -17.97 -4.41
C ASN A 307 -14.44 -16.92 -5.41
N ILE A 308 -14.95 -15.79 -4.91
CA ILE A 308 -15.54 -14.71 -5.72
C ILE A 308 -14.86 -13.36 -5.52
N ALA A 309 -13.74 -13.33 -4.79
CA ALA A 309 -13.01 -12.10 -4.53
C ALA A 309 -12.46 -11.50 -5.84
N ASN A 310 -12.61 -10.18 -6.00
CA ASN A 310 -12.09 -9.46 -7.16
C ASN A 310 -10.56 -9.40 -7.12
N MET A 311 -9.92 -9.88 -8.17
CA MET A 311 -8.46 -9.94 -8.29
C MET A 311 -7.82 -8.64 -8.73
N GLU A 312 -8.57 -7.72 -9.34
CA GLU A 312 -8.01 -6.53 -9.97
C GLU A 312 -7.21 -5.64 -9.02
N PRO A 313 -7.70 -5.31 -7.79
CA PRO A 313 -6.89 -4.55 -6.84
C PRO A 313 -5.58 -5.24 -6.44
N THR A 314 -5.61 -6.57 -6.32
CA THR A 314 -4.43 -7.37 -5.94
C THR A 314 -3.39 -7.38 -7.07
N ILE A 315 -3.81 -7.57 -8.32
CA ILE A 315 -2.93 -7.50 -9.50
C ILE A 315 -2.35 -6.08 -9.63
N ASN A 316 -3.18 -5.05 -9.48
CA ASN A 316 -2.75 -3.66 -9.55
C ASN A 316 -1.75 -3.31 -8.45
N SER A 317 -1.96 -3.79 -7.21
CA SER A 317 -1.02 -3.56 -6.11
C SER A 317 0.33 -4.21 -6.38
N PHE A 318 0.34 -5.43 -6.91
CA PHE A 318 1.59 -6.10 -7.30
C PHE A 318 2.28 -5.38 -8.47
N GLN A 319 1.53 -4.89 -9.47
CA GLN A 319 2.11 -4.12 -10.59
C GLN A 319 2.80 -2.84 -10.11
N ILE A 320 2.22 -2.14 -9.13
CA ILE A 320 2.85 -0.95 -8.54
C ILE A 320 4.13 -1.33 -7.78
N ALA A 321 4.09 -2.39 -6.95
CA ALA A 321 5.26 -2.91 -6.26
C ALA A 321 6.38 -3.27 -7.25
N LEU A 322 6.04 -3.94 -8.35
CA LEU A 322 6.96 -4.32 -9.42
C LEU A 322 7.64 -3.08 -10.04
N ASN A 323 6.85 -2.11 -10.50
CA ASN A 323 7.36 -0.91 -11.15
C ASN A 323 8.32 -0.10 -10.25
N MET A 324 8.00 -0.01 -8.96
CA MET A 324 8.83 0.69 -7.97
C MET A 324 10.11 -0.09 -7.66
N SER A 325 10.02 -1.42 -7.53
CA SER A 325 11.15 -2.28 -7.19
C SER A 325 12.17 -2.41 -8.33
N GLU A 326 11.74 -2.40 -9.60
CA GLU A 326 12.64 -2.39 -10.76
C GLU A 326 13.59 -1.19 -10.75
N ARG A 327 13.12 -0.03 -10.29
CA ARG A 327 13.94 1.18 -10.20
C ARG A 327 14.93 1.15 -9.04
N LEU A 328 14.52 0.60 -7.89
CA LEU A 328 15.41 0.40 -6.76
C LEU A 328 16.53 -0.57 -7.11
N ALA A 329 16.24 -1.68 -7.76
CA ALA A 329 17.22 -2.66 -8.21
C ALA A 329 18.23 -2.05 -9.19
N ASN A 330 17.79 -1.17 -10.10
CA ASN A 330 18.66 -0.50 -11.07
C ASN A 330 19.47 0.67 -10.48
N SER A 331 19.07 1.23 -9.34
CA SER A 331 19.81 2.32 -8.67
C SER A 331 20.92 1.82 -7.73
N THR A 332 20.92 0.53 -7.41
CA THR A 332 21.93 -0.14 -6.55
C THR A 332 22.98 -0.92 -7.34
N SER A 333 22.87 -0.98 -8.66
CA SER A 333 23.83 -1.55 -9.61
C SER A 333 24.76 -0.47 -10.16
#